data_841d16a3ef41772a9f83512485d99ee1
#
_entry.id   841d16a3ef41772a9f83512485d99ee1
#
_cell.length_a   1.000
_cell.length_b   1.000
_cell.length_c   1.000
_cell.angle_alpha   90.00
_cell.angle_beta   90.00
_cell.angle_gamma   90.00
#
_symmetry.space_group_name_H-M   'P 1'
#
loop_
_entity.id
_entity.type
_entity.pdbx_description
1 polymer ?
#
loop_
_entity_poly.entity_id
_entity_poly.type
_entity_poly.pdbx_seq_one_letter_code
_entity_poly.pdbx_strand_id
1 'polypeptide(L)'
;INSLLSEEAVLAFEYGYATTEPKTLTLWEAQFGDFANGAQVVIDQFISAGEQKWDRLCGLVLLLPHGYEGQGPEHSSARIERFLQLCAEQNMWVCMPTTPAQIFHLLRRQMLRACRKPMIVFAPKSLLRHRLATSSLEEITQGQYQTILPEIDPLDDNRVTRVVLCSGKVYYDLLEQRRKEGRSDVAILRMEQLYPFPKDLLKQELRRYRNV
;
A
#
# COMPACT_ATOMS: atom_id res chain seq x y z
N ILE A 1 -22.64 17.90 -2.35
CA ILE A 1 -21.85 18.72 -3.28
C ILE A 1 -21.75 17.94 -4.58
N ASN A 2 -22.09 18.55 -5.69
CA ASN A 2 -21.92 17.93 -7.00
C ASN A 2 -20.44 17.93 -7.38
N SER A 3 -19.93 16.77 -7.78
CA SER A 3 -18.58 16.65 -8.34
C SER A 3 -18.55 17.20 -9.76
N LEU A 4 -17.42 17.81 -10.13
CA LEU A 4 -17.16 18.23 -11.51
C LEU A 4 -16.81 17.03 -12.42
N LEU A 5 -16.83 15.82 -11.90
CA LEU A 5 -16.43 14.59 -12.60
C LEU A 5 -15.05 14.70 -13.28
N SER A 6 -14.12 15.37 -12.59
CA SER A 6 -12.74 15.58 -13.03
C SER A 6 -11.81 15.16 -11.93
N GLU A 7 -10.95 14.19 -12.18
CA GLU A 7 -9.93 13.75 -11.25
C GLU A 7 -8.99 14.89 -10.87
N GLU A 8 -8.62 15.74 -11.82
CA GLU A 8 -7.76 16.90 -11.59
C GLU A 8 -8.39 17.87 -10.59
N ALA A 9 -9.65 18.26 -10.85
CA ALA A 9 -10.35 19.24 -10.01
C ALA A 9 -10.59 18.70 -8.60
N VAL A 10 -11.02 17.44 -8.46
CA VAL A 10 -11.32 16.85 -7.17
C VAL A 10 -10.03 16.60 -6.38
N LEU A 11 -8.99 16.05 -6.99
CA LEU A 11 -7.73 15.80 -6.31
C LEU A 11 -7.03 17.10 -5.89
N ALA A 12 -7.09 18.14 -6.71
CA ALA A 12 -6.57 19.47 -6.36
C ALA A 12 -7.32 20.07 -5.16
N PHE A 13 -8.65 19.92 -5.13
CA PHE A 13 -9.46 20.35 -3.99
C PHE A 13 -9.05 19.61 -2.70
N GLU A 14 -8.96 18.29 -2.75
CA GLU A 14 -8.62 17.47 -1.59
C GLU A 14 -7.17 17.72 -1.11
N TYR A 15 -6.25 18.01 -2.02
CA TYR A 15 -4.91 18.46 -1.65
C TYR A 15 -4.96 19.78 -0.86
N GLY A 16 -5.69 20.78 -1.37
CA GLY A 16 -5.87 22.06 -0.69
C GLY A 16 -6.52 21.90 0.68
N TYR A 17 -7.56 21.09 0.76
CA TYR A 17 -8.24 20.78 2.03
C TYR A 17 -7.28 20.10 3.04
N ALA A 18 -6.59 19.04 2.63
CA ALA A 18 -5.66 18.31 3.49
C ALA A 18 -4.48 19.16 3.99
N THR A 19 -4.03 20.14 3.21
CA THR A 19 -2.97 21.05 3.63
C THR A 19 -3.46 22.13 4.62
N THR A 20 -4.75 22.45 4.58
CA THR A 20 -5.37 23.46 5.45
C THR A 20 -5.83 22.86 6.77
N GLU A 21 -6.32 21.62 6.77
CA GLU A 21 -6.85 20.93 7.95
C GLU A 21 -6.04 19.64 8.26
N PRO A 22 -4.87 19.76 8.89
CA PRO A 22 -3.98 18.62 9.12
C PRO A 22 -4.51 17.62 10.17
N LYS A 23 -5.55 17.96 10.93
CA LYS A 23 -6.16 17.09 11.93
C LYS A 23 -7.25 16.19 11.37
N THR A 24 -7.64 16.42 10.12
CA THR A 24 -8.64 15.61 9.42
C THR A 24 -7.94 14.56 8.54
N LEU A 25 -8.43 13.33 8.55
CA LEU A 25 -8.03 12.31 7.59
C LEU A 25 -8.79 12.55 6.28
N THR A 26 -8.07 13.02 5.28
CA THR A 26 -8.60 13.28 3.95
C THR A 26 -8.23 12.12 3.02
N LEU A 27 -9.25 11.49 2.40
CA LEU A 27 -9.07 10.40 1.47
C LEU A 27 -9.70 10.75 0.12
N TRP A 28 -8.97 10.51 -0.94
CA TRP A 28 -9.48 10.52 -2.29
C TRP A 28 -9.36 9.12 -2.90
N GLU A 29 -10.47 8.55 -3.33
CA GLU A 29 -10.48 7.25 -4.00
C GLU A 29 -10.78 7.42 -5.48
N ALA A 30 -9.89 6.95 -6.34
CA ALA A 30 -10.15 6.88 -7.77
C ALA A 30 -11.14 5.74 -8.05
N GLN A 31 -12.03 5.92 -9.02
CA GLN A 31 -12.95 4.86 -9.46
C GLN A 31 -12.15 3.64 -9.93
N PHE A 32 -11.09 3.85 -10.71
CA PHE A 32 -10.03 2.92 -11.06
C PHE A 32 -8.69 3.65 -10.91
N GLY A 33 -7.67 2.95 -10.43
CA GLY A 33 -6.40 3.60 -10.11
C GLY A 33 -5.71 4.28 -11.30
N ASP A 34 -5.89 3.76 -12.52
CA ASP A 34 -5.33 4.37 -13.74
C ASP A 34 -5.91 5.77 -14.01
N PHE A 35 -7.13 6.05 -13.57
CA PHE A 35 -7.74 7.37 -13.75
C PHE A 35 -7.05 8.49 -12.96
N ALA A 36 -6.16 8.15 -12.01
CA ALA A 36 -5.28 9.14 -11.42
C ALA A 36 -4.41 9.87 -12.46
N ASN A 37 -4.24 9.32 -13.66
CA ASN A 37 -3.54 9.96 -14.76
C ASN A 37 -4.20 11.29 -15.20
N GLY A 38 -5.53 11.42 -15.05
CA GLY A 38 -6.25 12.66 -15.31
C GLY A 38 -5.91 13.80 -14.34
N ALA A 39 -5.27 13.48 -13.21
CA ALA A 39 -4.79 14.42 -12.20
C ALA A 39 -3.24 14.44 -12.10
N GLN A 40 -2.53 13.98 -13.11
CA GLN A 40 -1.07 13.80 -13.04
C GLN A 40 -0.33 15.09 -12.69
N VAL A 41 -0.80 16.24 -13.19
CA VAL A 41 -0.22 17.55 -12.87
C VAL A 41 -0.32 17.86 -11.37
N VAL A 42 -1.42 17.52 -10.73
CA VAL A 42 -1.61 17.69 -9.28
C VAL A 42 -0.67 16.76 -8.50
N ILE A 43 -0.52 15.52 -8.96
CA ILE A 43 0.39 14.56 -8.36
C ILE A 43 1.83 15.04 -8.45
N ASP A 44 2.29 15.43 -9.65
CA ASP A 44 3.69 15.79 -9.90
C ASP A 44 4.07 17.13 -9.26
N GLN A 45 3.19 18.14 -9.37
CA GLN A 45 3.55 19.52 -9.04
C GLN A 45 3.18 19.92 -7.59
N PHE A 46 2.24 19.21 -6.99
CA PHE A 46 1.73 19.54 -5.65
C PHE A 46 1.95 18.41 -4.66
N ILE A 47 1.41 17.22 -4.89
CA ILE A 47 1.44 16.11 -3.92
C ILE A 47 2.88 15.65 -3.69
N SER A 48 3.62 15.36 -4.76
CA SER A 48 5.00 14.84 -4.65
C SER A 48 6.03 15.91 -4.32
N ALA A 49 5.78 17.16 -4.69
CA ALA A 49 6.77 18.25 -4.66
C ALA A 49 6.42 19.38 -3.67
N GLY A 50 5.24 19.41 -3.09
CA GLY A 50 4.77 20.52 -2.27
C GLY A 50 5.61 20.78 -1.02
N GLU A 51 6.14 19.74 -0.40
CA GLU A 51 7.07 19.88 0.73
C GLU A 51 8.36 20.59 0.29
N GLN A 52 8.98 20.13 -0.79
CA GLN A 52 10.23 20.71 -1.28
C GLN A 52 10.08 22.14 -1.82
N LYS A 53 8.95 22.42 -2.49
CA LYS A 53 8.71 23.76 -3.07
C LYS A 53 8.29 24.80 -2.05
N TRP A 54 7.52 24.41 -1.04
CA TRP A 54 6.80 25.38 -0.19
C TRP A 54 6.84 25.02 1.31
N ASP A 55 7.64 24.06 1.73
CA ASP A 55 7.64 23.49 3.10
C ASP A 55 6.22 23.09 3.56
N ARG A 56 5.38 22.68 2.60
CA ARG A 56 4.00 22.36 2.87
C ARG A 56 3.79 20.85 2.93
N LEU A 57 3.54 20.38 4.15
CA LEU A 57 3.16 18.99 4.38
C LEU A 57 1.69 18.75 4.01
N CYS A 58 1.39 17.58 3.49
CA CYS A 58 0.04 17.16 3.12
C CYS A 58 -0.22 15.74 3.62
N GLY A 59 -1.31 15.56 4.36
CA GLY A 59 -1.71 14.25 4.89
C GLY A 59 -2.68 13.49 3.99
N LEU A 60 -2.89 13.93 2.74
CA LEU A 60 -3.83 13.31 1.80
C LEU A 60 -3.49 11.85 1.53
N VAL A 61 -4.53 11.01 1.54
CA VAL A 61 -4.45 9.59 1.18
C VAL A 61 -5.11 9.37 -0.17
N LEU A 62 -4.39 8.77 -1.11
CA LEU A 62 -4.92 8.32 -2.38
C LEU A 62 -5.18 6.81 -2.29
N LEU A 63 -6.44 6.40 -2.49
CA LEU A 63 -6.83 5.01 -2.61
C LEU A 63 -6.97 4.66 -4.08
N LEU A 64 -6.07 3.83 -4.59
CA LEU A 64 -5.95 3.52 -6.01
C LEU A 64 -6.21 2.04 -6.25
N PRO A 65 -7.40 1.68 -6.79
CA PRO A 65 -7.66 0.30 -7.21
C PRO A 65 -6.63 -0.19 -8.22
N HIS A 66 -6.01 -1.35 -7.92
CA HIS A 66 -4.95 -1.95 -8.73
C HIS A 66 -4.94 -3.46 -8.54
N GLY A 67 -4.96 -4.26 -9.61
CA GLY A 67 -4.98 -5.70 -9.41
C GLY A 67 -5.09 -6.60 -10.64
N TYR A 68 -5.18 -6.11 -11.87
CA TYR A 68 -5.33 -6.94 -13.06
C TYR A 68 -6.49 -7.96 -12.97
N GLU A 69 -7.68 -7.47 -12.67
CA GLU A 69 -8.86 -8.29 -12.36
C GLU A 69 -9.78 -8.55 -13.57
N GLY A 70 -9.27 -8.44 -14.79
CA GLY A 70 -9.98 -8.84 -16.03
C GLY A 70 -11.01 -7.85 -16.55
N GLN A 71 -10.99 -6.59 -16.12
CA GLN A 71 -11.99 -5.57 -16.49
C GLN A 71 -11.50 -4.58 -17.57
N GLY A 72 -10.39 -4.86 -18.25
CA GLY A 72 -9.80 -3.97 -19.24
C GLY A 72 -8.51 -3.30 -18.78
N PRO A 73 -7.75 -2.63 -19.70
CA PRO A 73 -6.45 -2.05 -19.40
C PRO A 73 -6.51 -0.95 -18.34
N GLU A 74 -7.46 -0.02 -18.46
CA GLU A 74 -7.66 1.12 -17.56
C GLU A 74 -8.11 0.70 -16.16
N HIS A 75 -8.61 -0.52 -16.00
CA HIS A 75 -9.08 -1.09 -14.75
C HIS A 75 -8.03 -1.99 -14.07
N SER A 76 -6.87 -2.18 -14.70
CA SER A 76 -5.89 -3.18 -14.27
C SER A 76 -4.77 -2.57 -13.44
N SER A 77 -4.17 -1.47 -13.90
CA SER A 77 -2.98 -0.88 -13.27
C SER A 77 -3.20 0.57 -12.86
N ALA A 78 -2.92 0.87 -11.61
CA ALA A 78 -2.81 2.24 -11.10
C ALA A 78 -1.41 2.85 -11.34
N ARG A 79 -0.57 2.19 -12.13
CA ARG A 79 0.77 2.66 -12.50
C ARG A 79 1.67 2.93 -11.28
N ILE A 80 1.89 1.90 -10.47
CA ILE A 80 2.76 1.95 -9.27
C ILE A 80 4.12 2.58 -9.59
N GLU A 81 4.69 2.22 -10.74
CA GLU A 81 5.98 2.71 -11.23
C GLU A 81 6.05 4.23 -11.36
N ARG A 82 4.96 4.91 -11.71
CA ARG A 82 4.91 6.38 -11.80
C ARG A 82 5.06 7.02 -10.43
N PHE A 83 4.39 6.49 -9.43
CA PHE A 83 4.51 6.98 -8.05
C PHE A 83 5.89 6.69 -7.47
N LEU A 84 6.44 5.51 -7.73
CA LEU A 84 7.80 5.17 -7.27
C LEU A 84 8.87 6.05 -7.91
N GLN A 85 8.70 6.46 -9.17
CA GLN A 85 9.60 7.43 -9.83
C GLN A 85 9.57 8.82 -9.17
N LEU A 86 8.45 9.22 -8.58
CA LEU A 86 8.30 10.50 -7.88
C LEU A 86 8.83 10.46 -6.44
N CYS A 87 9.21 9.28 -5.95
CA CYS A 87 9.70 9.10 -4.59
C CYS A 87 11.13 9.60 -4.42
N ALA A 88 11.32 10.58 -3.55
CA ALA A 88 12.62 11.12 -3.15
C ALA A 88 12.53 11.68 -1.73
N GLU A 89 13.61 11.55 -0.94
CA GLU A 89 13.75 12.18 0.37
C GLU A 89 12.57 11.94 1.33
N GLN A 90 11.93 10.79 1.20
CA GLN A 90 10.75 10.38 1.97
C GLN A 90 9.55 11.34 1.82
N ASN A 91 9.36 11.88 0.62
CA ASN A 91 8.29 12.83 0.30
C ASN A 91 6.88 12.23 0.38
N MET A 92 6.73 10.91 0.30
CA MET A 92 5.44 10.23 0.38
C MET A 92 5.58 8.81 0.95
N TRP A 93 4.44 8.16 1.21
CA TRP A 93 4.35 6.74 1.54
C TRP A 93 3.69 6.01 0.37
N VAL A 94 4.29 4.89 -0.06
CA VAL A 94 3.69 4.02 -1.09
C VAL A 94 3.45 2.66 -0.46
N CYS A 95 2.19 2.27 -0.34
CA CYS A 95 1.76 1.11 0.43
C CYS A 95 0.80 0.22 -0.35
N MET A 96 0.81 -1.07 -0.03
CA MET A 96 -0.03 -2.08 -0.64
C MET A 96 -0.54 -3.06 0.44
N PRO A 97 -1.48 -2.62 1.30
CA PRO A 97 -1.98 -3.44 2.40
C PRO A 97 -2.78 -4.63 1.90
N THR A 98 -2.58 -5.79 2.52
CA THR A 98 -3.20 -7.05 2.08
C THR A 98 -4.23 -7.62 3.05
N THR A 99 -4.38 -7.06 4.26
CA THR A 99 -5.37 -7.52 5.24
C THR A 99 -6.19 -6.36 5.82
N PRO A 100 -7.39 -6.62 6.39
CA PRO A 100 -8.18 -5.60 7.08
C PRO A 100 -7.43 -4.89 8.20
N ALA A 101 -6.66 -5.60 9.02
CA ALA A 101 -5.86 -4.99 10.08
C ALA A 101 -4.78 -4.06 9.51
N GLN A 102 -4.15 -4.43 8.38
CA GLN A 102 -3.14 -3.60 7.75
C GLN A 102 -3.71 -2.29 7.22
N ILE A 103 -4.85 -2.30 6.52
CA ILE A 103 -5.46 -1.04 6.05
C ILE A 103 -5.93 -0.17 7.23
N PHE A 104 -6.52 -0.77 8.26
CA PHE A 104 -6.93 -0.07 9.47
C PHE A 104 -5.73 0.64 10.14
N HIS A 105 -4.66 -0.09 10.41
CA HIS A 105 -3.47 0.47 11.04
C HIS A 105 -2.70 1.43 10.15
N LEU A 106 -2.76 1.27 8.84
CA LEU A 106 -2.16 2.19 7.88
C LEU A 106 -2.83 3.57 7.97
N LEU A 107 -4.15 3.62 7.94
CA LEU A 107 -4.92 4.86 8.08
C LEU A 107 -4.75 5.46 9.49
N ARG A 108 -4.79 4.62 10.53
CA ARG A 108 -4.51 5.05 11.90
C ARG A 108 -3.11 5.67 12.03
N ARG A 109 -2.10 5.04 11.44
CA ARG A 109 -0.72 5.55 11.42
C ARG A 109 -0.65 6.93 10.77
N GLN A 110 -1.37 7.17 9.67
CA GLN A 110 -1.40 8.45 8.97
C GLN A 110 -1.85 9.60 9.90
N MET A 111 -2.79 9.32 10.79
CA MET A 111 -3.28 10.32 11.75
C MET A 111 -2.43 10.47 13.01
N LEU A 112 -1.78 9.40 13.45
CA LEU A 112 -0.98 9.43 14.70
C LEU A 112 0.44 9.98 14.51
N ARG A 113 0.97 9.97 13.29
CA ARG A 113 2.30 10.53 13.01
C ARG A 113 2.30 12.04 13.16
N ALA A 114 3.37 12.57 13.76
CA ALA A 114 3.58 14.02 13.87
C ALA A 114 3.82 14.66 12.49
N CYS A 115 4.49 13.93 11.58
CA CYS A 115 4.77 14.39 10.22
C CYS A 115 3.73 13.84 9.24
N ARG A 116 2.97 14.74 8.61
CA ARG A 116 1.95 14.41 7.60
C ARG A 116 2.61 14.39 6.22
N LYS A 117 2.68 13.22 5.60
CA LYS A 117 3.15 13.05 4.22
C LYS A 117 2.05 12.42 3.38
N PRO A 118 1.97 12.71 2.08
CA PRO A 118 1.03 12.02 1.21
C PRO A 118 1.19 10.52 1.26
N MET A 119 0.08 9.79 1.21
CA MET A 119 0.08 8.33 1.26
C MET A 119 -0.66 7.76 0.04
N ILE A 120 0.03 6.96 -0.74
CA ILE A 120 -0.50 6.29 -1.92
C ILE A 120 -0.76 4.83 -1.54
N VAL A 121 -2.01 4.40 -1.65
CA VAL A 121 -2.47 3.05 -1.27
C VAL A 121 -2.98 2.33 -2.50
N PHE A 122 -2.29 1.28 -2.89
CA PHE A 122 -2.74 0.38 -3.95
C PHE A 122 -3.51 -0.79 -3.34
N ALA A 123 -4.74 -1.00 -3.75
CA ALA A 123 -5.59 -2.04 -3.21
C ALA A 123 -6.44 -2.72 -4.29
N PRO A 124 -6.30 -4.04 -4.50
CA PRO A 124 -7.17 -4.79 -5.38
C PRO A 124 -8.60 -4.83 -4.81
N LYS A 125 -9.60 -4.56 -5.64
CA LYS A 125 -11.02 -4.61 -5.21
C LYS A 125 -11.46 -5.99 -4.73
N SER A 126 -10.89 -7.06 -5.29
CA SER A 126 -11.19 -8.44 -4.92
C SER A 126 -10.82 -8.77 -3.46
N LEU A 127 -9.81 -8.10 -2.89
CA LEU A 127 -9.43 -8.35 -1.49
C LEU A 127 -10.51 -7.94 -0.48
N LEU A 128 -11.42 -7.03 -0.85
CA LEU A 128 -12.55 -6.65 0.01
C LEU A 128 -13.50 -7.82 0.33
N ARG A 129 -13.47 -8.88 -0.48
CA ARG A 129 -14.32 -10.06 -0.34
C ARG A 129 -13.55 -11.37 -0.38
N HIS A 130 -12.22 -11.32 -0.33
CA HIS A 130 -11.38 -12.51 -0.42
C HIS A 130 -11.43 -13.31 0.89
N ARG A 131 -11.76 -14.60 0.81
CA ARG A 131 -11.98 -15.47 1.99
C ARG A 131 -10.77 -15.58 2.93
N LEU A 132 -9.56 -15.43 2.42
CA LEU A 132 -8.33 -15.50 3.21
C LEU A 132 -7.83 -14.11 3.66
N ALA A 133 -8.36 -13.02 3.08
CA ALA A 133 -8.02 -11.66 3.48
C ALA A 133 -8.86 -11.23 4.69
N THR A 134 -8.61 -11.87 5.81
CA THR A 134 -9.30 -11.64 7.08
C THR A 134 -8.31 -11.21 8.16
N SER A 135 -8.81 -10.64 9.23
CA SER A 135 -8.02 -10.29 10.42
C SER A 135 -8.81 -10.62 11.67
N SER A 136 -8.12 -11.02 12.72
CA SER A 136 -8.73 -11.21 14.04
C SER A 136 -9.02 -9.84 14.69
N LEU A 137 -9.92 -9.84 15.67
CA LEU A 137 -10.17 -8.63 16.46
C LEU A 137 -8.93 -8.20 17.25
N GLU A 138 -8.11 -9.14 17.67
CA GLU A 138 -6.85 -8.88 18.37
C GLU A 138 -5.85 -8.14 17.47
N GLU A 139 -5.70 -8.55 16.20
CA GLU A 139 -4.84 -7.85 15.24
C GLU A 139 -5.27 -6.39 15.04
N ILE A 140 -6.58 -6.09 15.13
CA ILE A 140 -7.10 -4.71 15.02
C ILE A 140 -6.89 -3.94 16.32
N THR A 141 -7.14 -4.54 17.48
CA THR A 141 -7.15 -3.82 18.77
C THR A 141 -5.75 -3.67 19.39
N GLN A 142 -4.86 -4.63 19.18
CA GLN A 142 -3.52 -4.68 19.79
C GLN A 142 -2.39 -4.57 18.76
N GLY A 143 -2.72 -4.65 17.46
CA GLY A 143 -1.74 -4.62 16.39
C GLY A 143 -1.24 -3.23 16.02
N GLN A 144 -0.41 -3.21 15.01
CA GLN A 144 0.10 -2.00 14.36
C GLN A 144 0.38 -2.28 12.88
N TYR A 145 0.53 -1.22 12.08
CA TYR A 145 0.94 -1.37 10.70
C TYR A 145 2.35 -1.96 10.58
N GLN A 146 2.47 -3.05 9.83
CA GLN A 146 3.73 -3.70 9.52
C GLN A 146 4.10 -3.44 8.07
N THR A 147 5.31 -2.98 7.82
CA THR A 147 5.81 -2.69 6.47
C THR A 147 6.18 -3.95 5.70
N ILE A 148 6.43 -5.03 6.42
CA ILE A 148 6.62 -6.39 5.91
C ILE A 148 5.81 -7.32 6.80
N LEU A 149 5.02 -8.20 6.20
CA LEU A 149 4.39 -9.30 6.92
C LEU A 149 5.21 -10.56 6.69
N PRO A 150 5.63 -11.24 7.78
CA PRO A 150 6.40 -12.47 7.70
C PRO A 150 5.57 -13.64 7.19
N GLU A 151 6.22 -14.79 7.06
CA GLU A 151 5.54 -16.07 6.82
C GLU A 151 4.53 -16.38 7.93
N ILE A 152 3.32 -16.79 7.54
CA ILE A 152 2.22 -17.06 8.49
C ILE A 152 2.01 -18.54 8.79
N ASP A 153 2.43 -19.44 7.88
CA ASP A 153 2.34 -20.88 8.14
C ASP A 153 3.52 -21.35 9.01
N PRO A 154 3.33 -22.37 9.85
CA PRO A 154 4.37 -22.85 10.77
C PRO A 154 5.42 -23.69 10.03
N LEU A 155 6.29 -23.01 9.28
CA LEU A 155 7.41 -23.65 8.57
C LEU A 155 8.62 -23.77 9.50
N ASP A 156 9.44 -24.79 9.25
CA ASP A 156 10.78 -24.89 9.85
C ASP A 156 11.75 -24.02 9.04
N ASP A 157 12.17 -22.91 9.60
CA ASP A 157 13.07 -21.93 8.96
C ASP A 157 14.36 -22.59 8.41
N ASN A 158 14.85 -23.67 9.03
CA ASN A 158 16.03 -24.39 8.57
C ASN A 158 15.77 -25.29 7.34
N ARG A 159 14.52 -25.57 7.02
CA ARG A 159 14.13 -26.35 5.84
C ARG A 159 13.72 -25.49 4.66
N VAL A 160 13.55 -24.19 4.88
CA VAL A 160 13.26 -23.25 3.81
C VAL A 160 14.48 -23.09 2.91
N THR A 161 14.30 -23.36 1.61
CA THR A 161 15.31 -23.24 0.57
C THR A 161 15.03 -22.12 -0.41
N ARG A 162 13.86 -21.50 -0.29
CA ARG A 162 13.44 -20.37 -1.14
C ARG A 162 12.57 -19.40 -0.35
N VAL A 163 12.84 -18.12 -0.51
CA VAL A 163 11.97 -17.04 -0.03
C VAL A 163 11.38 -16.31 -1.24
N VAL A 164 10.07 -16.14 -1.25
CA VAL A 164 9.33 -15.36 -2.23
C VAL A 164 8.91 -14.04 -1.62
N LEU A 165 9.32 -12.93 -2.22
CA LEU A 165 8.87 -11.59 -1.86
C LEU A 165 7.77 -11.17 -2.83
N CYS A 166 6.62 -10.77 -2.32
CA CYS A 166 5.51 -10.33 -3.15
C CYS A 166 4.74 -9.17 -2.49
N SER A 167 3.86 -8.52 -3.26
CA SER A 167 2.96 -7.46 -2.79
C SER A 167 1.57 -7.68 -3.36
N GLY A 168 0.53 -7.29 -2.62
CA GLY A 168 -0.85 -7.35 -3.07
C GLY A 168 -1.43 -8.76 -3.17
N LYS A 169 -2.44 -8.90 -4.02
CA LYS A 169 -3.29 -10.12 -4.05
C LYS A 169 -2.57 -11.39 -4.51
N VAL A 170 -1.50 -11.28 -5.29
CA VAL A 170 -0.72 -12.45 -5.75
C VAL A 170 -0.22 -13.29 -4.56
N TYR A 171 -0.08 -12.69 -3.38
CA TYR A 171 0.22 -13.42 -2.16
C TYR A 171 -0.76 -14.57 -1.90
N TYR A 172 -2.05 -14.32 -2.07
CA TYR A 172 -3.08 -15.32 -1.79
C TYR A 172 -3.07 -16.46 -2.81
N ASP A 173 -2.81 -16.15 -4.08
CA ASP A 173 -2.66 -17.17 -5.13
C ASP A 173 -1.45 -18.08 -4.84
N LEU A 174 -0.32 -17.47 -4.45
CA LEU A 174 0.89 -18.21 -4.07
C LEU A 174 0.67 -19.05 -2.81
N LEU A 175 0.02 -18.51 -1.80
CA LEU A 175 -0.28 -19.20 -0.55
C LEU A 175 -1.20 -20.41 -0.78
N GLU A 176 -2.28 -20.24 -1.55
CA GLU A 176 -3.19 -21.34 -1.85
C GLU A 176 -2.49 -22.44 -2.65
N GLN A 177 -1.70 -22.07 -3.65
CA GLN A 177 -0.97 -23.06 -4.47
C GLN A 177 0.08 -23.80 -3.62
N ARG A 178 0.86 -23.10 -2.78
CA ARG A 178 1.82 -23.71 -1.87
C ARG A 178 1.17 -24.73 -0.94
N ARG A 179 0.03 -24.35 -0.31
CA ARG A 179 -0.72 -25.23 0.59
C ARG A 179 -1.30 -26.45 -0.15
N LYS A 180 -1.80 -26.25 -1.36
CA LYS A 180 -2.32 -27.34 -2.22
C LYS A 180 -1.24 -28.36 -2.58
N GLU A 181 -0.01 -27.89 -2.83
CA GLU A 181 1.14 -28.75 -3.13
C GLU A 181 1.81 -29.33 -1.87
N GLY A 182 1.40 -28.94 -0.68
CA GLY A 182 2.00 -29.37 0.57
C GLY A 182 3.47 -28.96 0.73
N ARG A 183 3.89 -27.89 0.09
CA ARG A 183 5.28 -27.42 0.14
C ARG A 183 5.59 -26.73 1.44
N SER A 184 6.66 -27.15 2.12
CA SER A 184 7.17 -26.59 3.36
C SER A 184 8.56 -25.97 3.24
N ASP A 185 9.09 -25.92 2.01
CA ASP A 185 10.44 -25.45 1.69
C ASP A 185 10.47 -24.02 1.10
N VAL A 186 9.30 -23.38 0.98
CA VAL A 186 9.14 -22.03 0.40
C VAL A 186 8.43 -21.12 1.40
N ALA A 187 9.10 -20.08 1.87
CA ALA A 187 8.49 -19.01 2.67
C ALA A 187 8.00 -17.87 1.77
N ILE A 188 6.88 -17.24 2.13
CA ILE A 188 6.31 -16.12 1.37
C ILE A 188 6.20 -14.90 2.29
N LEU A 189 6.97 -13.86 1.99
CA LEU A 189 6.94 -12.59 2.69
C LEU A 189 6.18 -11.54 1.90
N ARG A 190 5.34 -10.75 2.58
CA ARG A 190 4.55 -9.69 1.94
C ARG A 190 5.17 -8.33 2.18
N MET A 191 5.46 -7.62 1.10
CA MET A 191 5.89 -6.23 1.14
C MET A 191 4.65 -5.33 1.18
N GLU A 192 4.28 -4.83 2.34
CA GLU A 192 3.11 -3.96 2.55
C GLU A 192 3.43 -2.49 2.31
N GLN A 193 4.71 -2.11 2.40
CA GLN A 193 5.20 -0.78 2.07
C GLN A 193 6.34 -0.86 1.07
N LEU A 194 6.17 -0.17 -0.05
CA LEU A 194 7.16 -0.10 -1.14
C LEU A 194 8.09 1.11 -0.98
N TYR A 195 7.58 2.23 -0.43
CA TYR A 195 8.40 3.40 -0.14
C TYR A 195 7.92 4.11 1.15
N PRO A 196 8.83 4.61 2.01
CA PRO A 196 10.25 4.26 2.04
C PRO A 196 10.45 2.75 2.20
N PHE A 197 11.41 2.19 1.46
CA PHE A 197 11.64 0.75 1.43
C PHE A 197 12.19 0.25 2.79
N PRO A 198 11.58 -0.76 3.42
CA PRO A 198 11.94 -1.23 4.76
C PRO A 198 13.16 -2.16 4.75
N LYS A 199 14.31 -1.66 4.29
CA LYS A 199 15.53 -2.44 4.01
C LYS A 199 16.03 -3.24 5.21
N ASP A 200 16.04 -2.62 6.40
CA ASP A 200 16.64 -3.26 7.57
C ASP A 200 15.73 -4.35 8.15
N LEU A 201 14.42 -4.13 8.12
CA LEU A 201 13.45 -5.17 8.48
C LEU A 201 13.51 -6.35 7.50
N LEU A 202 13.61 -6.08 6.20
CA LEU A 202 13.76 -7.14 5.21
C LEU A 202 15.02 -7.98 5.46
N LYS A 203 16.15 -7.32 5.74
CA LYS A 203 17.39 -8.03 6.10
C LYS A 203 17.24 -8.87 7.35
N GLN A 204 16.50 -8.36 8.35
CA GLN A 204 16.24 -9.09 9.59
C GLN A 204 15.39 -10.35 9.31
N GLU A 205 14.32 -10.22 8.55
CA GLU A 205 13.46 -11.35 8.18
C GLU A 205 14.22 -12.41 7.36
N LEU A 206 15.03 -12.00 6.38
CA LEU A 206 15.80 -12.91 5.54
C LEU A 206 16.85 -13.72 6.33
N ARG A 207 17.40 -13.17 7.44
CA ARG A 207 18.37 -13.88 8.29
C ARG A 207 17.79 -15.11 9.00
N ARG A 208 16.48 -15.24 9.07
CA ARG A 208 15.82 -16.42 9.63
C ARG A 208 16.10 -17.67 8.79
N TYR A 209 16.22 -17.51 7.48
CA TYR A 209 16.32 -18.60 6.51
C TYR A 209 17.77 -18.82 6.10
N ARG A 210 18.43 -19.76 6.79
CA ARG A 210 19.89 -19.97 6.63
C ARG A 210 20.28 -20.72 5.37
N ASN A 211 19.33 -21.37 4.69
CA ASN A 211 19.56 -22.21 3.51
C ASN A 211 19.05 -21.58 2.21
N VAL A 212 18.82 -20.25 2.20
CA VAL A 212 18.38 -19.48 1.04
C VAL A 212 19.53 -18.68 0.44
#